data_5bdf316b26ecd21ee9989c49dd0b65c9
#
_entry.id   5bdf316b26ecd21ee9989c49dd0b65c9
#
_cell.length_a   1.000
_cell.length_b   1.000
_cell.length_c   1.000
_cell.angle_alpha   90.00
_cell.angle_beta   90.00
_cell.angle_gamma   90.00
#
_symmetry.space_group_name_H-M   'P 1'
#
loop_
_entity.id
_entity.type
_entity.pdbx_description
1 polymer ?
#
loop_
_entity_poly.entity_id
_entity_poly.type
_entity_poly.pdbx_seq_one_letter_code
_entity_poly.pdbx_strand_id
1 'polypeptide(L)'
;MASTDRPLSFISWNSEQFLKNKLDYFIDNNTFAFYMFIKHYPEPKDDMTGKEEKLHYHVYFEPFKRIDTNAMIREFEEIEEKGINRPARIQKSKFDNAYLYFIHDKSYLFSKGQDRKYHYKYSDIVTSSDFELAEKVRTIDFTKINKTNMALMKFLIESAKKGVSWVDLLETGQIPINQYTIYKDIYINYLNMFFKDV
;
A
#
# COMPACT_ATOMS: atom_id res chain seq x y z
N MET A 1 20.75 -11.69 13.54
CA MET A 1 19.77 -10.64 13.89
C MET A 1 19.72 -9.64 12.75
N ALA A 2 18.53 -9.33 12.26
CA ALA A 2 18.39 -8.32 11.19
C ALA A 2 18.26 -6.95 11.84
N SER A 3 19.30 -6.14 11.83
CA SER A 3 19.26 -4.76 12.30
C SER A 3 19.34 -3.79 11.12
N THR A 4 18.65 -2.66 11.19
CA THR A 4 18.56 -1.67 10.10
C THR A 4 18.39 -0.26 10.64
N ASP A 5 18.90 0.70 9.89
CA ASP A 5 18.67 2.15 9.99
C ASP A 5 17.73 2.66 8.87
N ARG A 6 17.25 1.75 8.03
CA ARG A 6 16.36 2.10 6.92
C ARG A 6 14.93 2.25 7.40
N PRO A 7 14.13 3.08 6.74
CA PRO A 7 12.70 3.19 7.02
C PRO A 7 11.98 1.85 6.92
N LEU A 8 10.98 1.66 7.78
CA LEU A 8 10.28 0.41 7.97
C LEU A 8 8.75 0.63 7.97
N SER A 9 8.01 -0.41 7.60
CA SER A 9 6.56 -0.43 7.72
C SER A 9 6.06 -1.79 8.21
N PHE A 10 4.88 -1.80 8.82
CA PHE A 10 4.18 -3.01 9.24
C PHE A 10 2.67 -2.77 9.31
N ILE A 11 1.91 -3.86 9.43
CA ILE A 11 0.48 -3.84 9.69
C ILE A 11 0.26 -4.21 11.15
N SER A 12 -0.61 -3.48 11.84
CA SER A 12 -1.00 -3.73 13.22
C SER A 12 -2.51 -3.82 13.38
N TRP A 13 -2.94 -4.69 14.26
CA TRP A 13 -4.33 -4.81 14.72
C TRP A 13 -4.53 -4.27 16.14
N ASN A 14 -3.50 -3.63 16.69
CA ASN A 14 -3.53 -3.01 18.00
C ASN A 14 -4.47 -1.80 18.01
N SER A 15 -4.88 -1.37 19.20
CA SER A 15 -5.68 -0.15 19.34
C SER A 15 -4.90 1.09 18.85
N GLU A 16 -5.64 2.09 18.35
CA GLU A 16 -5.05 3.36 17.91
C GLU A 16 -4.28 4.05 19.04
N GLN A 17 -4.87 4.05 20.22
CA GLN A 17 -4.26 4.67 21.41
C GLN A 17 -2.94 3.97 21.80
N PHE A 18 -2.89 2.64 21.75
CA PHE A 18 -1.67 1.89 22.02
C PHE A 18 -0.59 2.25 21.00
N LEU A 19 -0.94 2.23 19.70
CA LEU A 19 0.01 2.57 18.63
C LEU A 19 0.56 3.98 18.80
N LYS A 20 -0.33 4.94 19.02
CA LYS A 20 0.08 6.33 19.21
C LYS A 20 1.01 6.49 20.40
N ASN A 21 0.65 5.96 21.56
CA ASN A 21 1.47 6.04 22.76
C ASN A 21 2.86 5.42 22.57
N LYS A 22 2.93 4.26 21.89
CA LYS A 22 4.20 3.60 21.61
C LYS A 22 5.07 4.39 20.63
N LEU A 23 4.48 4.90 19.57
CA LEU A 23 5.19 5.67 18.55
C LEU A 23 5.70 6.99 19.13
N ASP A 24 4.87 7.71 19.91
CA ASP A 24 5.28 8.93 20.61
C ASP A 24 6.44 8.64 21.58
N TYR A 25 6.35 7.56 22.36
CA TYR A 25 7.44 7.14 23.25
C TYR A 25 8.76 6.93 22.49
N PHE A 26 8.73 6.37 21.28
CA PHE A 26 9.95 6.17 20.48
C PHE A 26 10.49 7.47 19.88
N ILE A 27 9.65 8.46 19.58
CA ILE A 27 10.08 9.81 19.22
C ILE A 27 10.77 10.48 20.41
N ASP A 28 10.12 10.49 21.58
CA ASP A 28 10.63 11.16 22.78
C ASP A 28 11.99 10.59 23.24
N ASN A 29 12.20 9.30 23.02
CA ASN A 29 13.46 8.63 23.34
C ASN A 29 14.49 8.61 22.20
N ASN A 30 14.30 9.41 21.14
CA ASN A 30 15.18 9.47 19.98
C ASN A 30 15.48 8.09 19.38
N THR A 31 14.48 7.19 19.38
CA THR A 31 14.57 5.90 18.71
C THR A 31 14.09 6.01 17.28
N PHE A 32 12.99 6.76 17.05
CA PHE A 32 12.49 7.13 15.74
C PHE A 32 12.72 8.62 15.48
N ALA A 33 13.02 8.95 14.22
CA ALA A 33 13.08 10.32 13.73
C ALA A 33 11.71 10.81 13.27
N PHE A 34 10.92 9.91 12.71
CA PHE A 34 9.60 10.20 12.14
C PHE A 34 8.73 8.96 12.16
N TYR A 35 7.42 9.15 12.33
CA TYR A 35 6.43 8.12 12.04
C TYR A 35 5.18 8.70 11.37
N MET A 36 4.46 7.83 10.68
CA MET A 36 3.07 8.03 10.27
C MET A 36 2.31 6.71 10.37
N PHE A 37 1.02 6.77 10.66
CA PHE A 37 0.13 5.62 10.55
C PHE A 37 -1.27 6.02 10.11
N ILE A 38 -2.02 5.05 9.58
CA ILE A 38 -3.37 5.26 9.10
C ILE A 38 -4.23 4.05 9.41
N LYS A 39 -5.51 4.29 9.68
CA LYS A 39 -6.52 3.27 9.90
C LYS A 39 -7.13 2.83 8.58
N HIS A 40 -7.05 1.54 8.27
CA HIS A 40 -7.73 0.95 7.13
C HIS A 40 -8.96 0.18 7.58
N TYR A 41 -10.09 0.50 6.96
CA TYR A 41 -11.34 -0.24 7.15
C TYR A 41 -11.31 -1.55 6.36
N PRO A 42 -11.98 -2.60 6.87
CA PRO A 42 -12.04 -3.88 6.17
C PRO A 42 -12.70 -3.71 4.80
N GLU A 43 -12.05 -4.25 3.78
CA GLU A 43 -12.66 -4.39 2.46
C GLU A 43 -13.85 -5.35 2.52
N PRO A 44 -14.85 -5.20 1.64
CA PRO A 44 -15.91 -6.18 1.51
C PRO A 44 -15.33 -7.57 1.31
N LYS A 45 -16.05 -8.57 1.84
CA LYS A 45 -15.65 -9.97 1.69
C LYS A 45 -15.40 -10.31 0.23
N ASP A 46 -14.23 -10.83 -0.06
CA ASP A 46 -13.92 -11.34 -1.38
C ASP A 46 -14.69 -12.64 -1.60
N ASP A 47 -15.66 -12.61 -2.52
CA ASP A 47 -16.52 -13.75 -2.84
C ASP A 47 -15.72 -14.97 -3.34
N MET A 48 -14.53 -14.76 -3.93
CA MET A 48 -13.68 -15.84 -4.44
C MET A 48 -12.85 -16.53 -3.35
N THR A 49 -12.33 -15.76 -2.39
CA THR A 49 -11.44 -16.29 -1.36
C THR A 49 -12.13 -16.53 -0.02
N GLY A 50 -13.31 -15.94 0.19
CA GLY A 50 -14.04 -15.97 1.44
C GLY A 50 -13.34 -15.28 2.62
N LYS A 51 -12.22 -14.61 2.37
CA LYS A 51 -11.46 -13.93 3.41
C LYS A 51 -12.11 -12.59 3.77
N GLU A 52 -12.29 -12.39 5.06
CA GLU A 52 -12.65 -11.09 5.62
C GLU A 52 -11.38 -10.38 6.08
N GLU A 53 -11.16 -9.17 5.56
CA GLU A 53 -10.16 -8.29 6.15
C GLU A 53 -10.65 -7.79 7.49
N LYS A 54 -9.74 -7.64 8.45
CA LYS A 54 -10.03 -7.00 9.72
C LYS A 54 -9.59 -5.54 9.67
N LEU A 55 -10.26 -4.69 10.46
CA LEU A 55 -9.77 -3.34 10.72
C LEU A 55 -8.32 -3.44 11.19
N HIS A 56 -7.44 -2.66 10.57
CA HIS A 56 -6.03 -2.66 10.87
C HIS A 56 -5.41 -1.29 10.62
N TYR A 57 -4.18 -1.12 11.10
CA TYR A 57 -3.39 0.08 10.91
C TYR A 57 -2.17 -0.24 10.08
N HIS A 58 -1.88 0.58 9.09
CA HIS A 58 -0.59 0.61 8.44
C HIS A 58 0.29 1.61 9.15
N VAL A 59 1.46 1.16 9.56
CA VAL A 59 2.44 1.97 10.29
C VAL A 59 3.71 2.07 9.47
N TYR A 60 4.27 3.27 9.39
CA TYR A 60 5.57 3.57 8.81
C TYR A 60 6.36 4.39 9.81
N PHE A 61 7.66 4.10 9.92
CA PHE A 61 8.56 4.87 10.76
C PHE A 61 9.99 4.88 10.23
N GLU A 62 10.71 5.92 10.59
CA GLU A 62 12.11 6.13 10.26
C GLU A 62 12.92 6.00 11.54
N PRO A 63 13.80 4.99 11.67
CA PRO A 63 14.68 4.89 12.82
C PRO A 63 15.67 6.05 12.85
N PHE A 64 15.87 6.67 14.02
CA PHE A 64 16.93 7.64 14.23
C PHE A 64 18.32 6.97 14.30
N LYS A 65 18.36 5.73 14.77
CA LYS A 65 19.54 4.90 14.86
C LYS A 65 19.22 3.46 14.45
N ARG A 66 20.25 2.68 14.25
CA ARG A 66 20.11 1.26 13.90
C ARG A 66 19.33 0.49 14.97
N ILE A 67 18.27 -0.21 14.55
CA ILE A 67 17.39 -0.97 15.43
C ILE A 67 17.37 -2.46 15.05
N ASP A 68 17.10 -3.32 16.04
CA ASP A 68 16.78 -4.74 15.81
C ASP A 68 15.29 -4.89 15.51
N THR A 69 14.97 -5.36 14.30
CA THR A 69 13.57 -5.50 13.85
C THR A 69 12.78 -6.53 14.64
N ASN A 70 13.43 -7.58 15.17
CA ASN A 70 12.73 -8.59 15.97
C ASN A 70 12.42 -8.08 17.38
N ALA A 71 13.34 -7.29 17.97
CA ALA A 71 13.07 -6.62 19.22
C ALA A 71 11.92 -5.60 19.03
N MET A 72 11.94 -4.85 17.94
CA MET A 72 10.90 -3.86 17.62
C MET A 72 9.51 -4.48 17.45
N ILE A 73 9.37 -5.65 16.83
CA ILE A 73 8.08 -6.36 16.72
C ILE A 73 7.49 -6.60 18.12
N ARG A 74 8.32 -7.03 19.09
CA ARG A 74 7.87 -7.31 20.45
C ARG A 74 7.39 -6.06 21.19
N GLU A 75 7.96 -4.90 20.90
CA GLU A 75 7.52 -3.63 21.46
C GLU A 75 6.09 -3.24 21.03
N PHE A 76 5.64 -3.74 19.89
CA PHE A 76 4.28 -3.52 19.38
C PHE A 76 3.33 -4.69 19.64
N GLU A 77 3.68 -5.63 20.51
CA GLU A 77 2.75 -6.64 21.01
C GLU A 77 1.84 -6.01 22.08
N GLU A 78 0.53 -6.03 21.85
CA GLU A 78 -0.49 -5.58 22.80
C GLU A 78 -1.15 -6.82 23.42
N ILE A 79 -1.15 -6.88 24.75
CA ILE A 79 -1.78 -7.98 25.49
C ILE A 79 -3.23 -7.62 25.74
N GLU A 80 -4.14 -8.41 25.22
CA GLU A 80 -5.58 -8.29 25.40
C GLU A 80 -6.14 -9.52 26.12
N GLU A 81 -7.38 -9.44 26.63
CA GLU A 81 -8.08 -10.58 27.27
C GLU A 81 -8.16 -11.81 26.37
N LYS A 82 -8.23 -11.62 25.06
CA LYS A 82 -8.34 -12.69 24.04
C LYS A 82 -6.99 -13.20 23.52
N GLY A 83 -5.88 -12.67 24.01
CA GLY A 83 -4.54 -13.07 23.57
C GLY A 83 -3.62 -11.90 23.29
N ILE A 84 -2.56 -12.15 22.51
CA ILE A 84 -1.57 -11.15 22.17
C ILE A 84 -1.80 -10.71 20.72
N ASN A 85 -2.11 -9.43 20.51
CA ASN A 85 -2.08 -8.80 19.19
C ASN A 85 -0.63 -8.57 18.78
N ARG A 86 -0.21 -9.22 17.72
CA ARG A 86 1.13 -9.06 17.15
C ARG A 86 1.06 -8.33 15.82
N PRO A 87 1.96 -7.39 15.58
CA PRO A 87 2.06 -6.77 14.26
C PRO A 87 2.47 -7.83 13.22
N ALA A 88 2.08 -7.59 11.98
CA ALA A 88 2.64 -8.33 10.86
C ALA A 88 4.15 -8.03 10.75
N ARG A 89 4.86 -8.88 10.01
CA ARG A 89 6.31 -8.75 9.82
C ARG A 89 6.70 -7.32 9.42
N ILE A 90 7.58 -6.72 10.20
CA ILE A 90 8.20 -5.44 9.86
C ILE A 90 9.07 -5.62 8.62
N GLN A 91 8.90 -4.74 7.64
CA GLN A 91 9.62 -4.78 6.37
C GLN A 91 10.20 -3.40 6.01
N LYS A 92 11.29 -3.41 5.26
CA LYS A 92 11.85 -2.18 4.71
C LYS A 92 10.86 -1.54 3.74
N SER A 93 10.63 -0.24 3.88
CA SER A 93 9.71 0.51 3.04
C SER A 93 10.30 1.86 2.68
N LYS A 94 10.11 2.31 1.44
CA LYS A 94 10.35 3.70 1.05
C LYS A 94 9.15 4.54 1.43
N PHE A 95 9.38 5.80 1.79
CA PHE A 95 8.31 6.74 2.14
C PHE A 95 7.24 6.82 1.06
N ASP A 96 7.62 7.05 -0.19
CA ASP A 96 6.68 7.18 -1.32
C ASP A 96 5.74 5.97 -1.40
N ASN A 97 6.30 4.76 -1.33
CA ASN A 97 5.50 3.53 -1.41
C ASN A 97 4.55 3.37 -0.22
N ALA A 98 5.02 3.70 0.99
CA ALA A 98 4.20 3.63 2.19
C ALA A 98 3.07 4.66 2.14
N TYR A 99 3.38 5.91 1.82
CA TYR A 99 2.41 6.99 1.73
C TYR A 99 1.31 6.70 0.70
N LEU A 100 1.71 6.35 -0.53
CA LEU A 100 0.76 6.07 -1.61
C LEU A 100 -0.13 4.86 -1.32
N TYR A 101 0.43 3.85 -0.64
CA TYR A 101 -0.36 2.71 -0.17
C TYR A 101 -1.30 3.09 0.98
N PHE A 102 -0.87 3.96 1.89
CA PHE A 102 -1.69 4.40 3.02
C PHE A 102 -2.96 5.11 2.57
N ILE A 103 -2.83 6.04 1.62
CA ILE A 103 -3.99 6.77 1.08
C ILE A 103 -4.76 5.98 0.02
N HIS A 104 -4.33 4.76 -0.32
CA HIS A 104 -4.86 3.97 -1.42
C HIS A 104 -4.89 4.79 -2.73
N ASP A 105 -3.74 5.41 -3.08
CA ASP A 105 -3.62 6.14 -4.34
C ASP A 105 -3.98 5.23 -5.52
N LYS A 106 -4.95 5.65 -6.33
CA LYS A 106 -5.48 4.83 -7.43
C LYS A 106 -4.41 4.42 -8.42
N SER A 107 -3.56 5.36 -8.82
CA SER A 107 -2.50 5.10 -9.80
C SER A 107 -1.43 4.16 -9.24
N TYR A 108 -1.10 4.31 -7.96
CA TYR A 108 -0.16 3.42 -7.30
C TYR A 108 -0.73 2.01 -7.13
N LEU A 109 -1.95 1.87 -6.62
CA LEU A 109 -2.60 0.56 -6.45
C LEU A 109 -2.75 -0.15 -7.79
N PHE A 110 -3.20 0.56 -8.81
CA PHE A 110 -3.29 0.06 -10.17
C PHE A 110 -1.94 -0.47 -10.68
N SER A 111 -0.83 0.25 -10.41
CA SER A 111 0.52 -0.22 -10.78
C SER A 111 0.94 -1.51 -10.05
N LYS A 112 0.27 -1.85 -8.95
CA LYS A 112 0.49 -3.08 -8.15
C LYS A 112 -0.51 -4.19 -8.46
N GLY A 113 -1.42 -3.97 -9.43
CA GLY A 113 -2.48 -4.92 -9.72
C GLY A 113 -3.49 -5.06 -8.60
N GLN A 114 -3.73 -3.98 -7.85
CA GLN A 114 -4.67 -3.94 -6.75
C GLN A 114 -5.78 -2.94 -7.04
N ASP A 115 -6.98 -3.28 -6.59
CA ASP A 115 -8.11 -2.38 -6.50
C ASP A 115 -8.61 -2.36 -5.06
N ARG A 116 -8.95 -1.20 -4.55
CA ARG A 116 -9.42 -1.01 -3.18
C ARG A 116 -10.65 -0.12 -3.19
N LYS A 117 -11.66 -0.51 -2.43
CA LYS A 117 -12.91 0.25 -2.33
C LYS A 117 -12.71 1.57 -1.59
N TYR A 118 -11.91 1.56 -0.52
CA TYR A 118 -11.68 2.73 0.31
C TYR A 118 -10.45 3.50 -0.16
N HIS A 119 -10.59 4.82 -0.26
CA HIS A 119 -9.50 5.76 -0.51
C HIS A 119 -9.47 6.75 0.64
N TYR A 120 -8.28 7.06 1.10
CA TYR A 120 -8.06 7.88 2.28
C TYR A 120 -7.46 9.23 1.91
N LYS A 121 -7.64 10.22 2.78
CA LYS A 121 -7.10 11.55 2.60
C LYS A 121 -5.83 11.73 3.40
N TYR A 122 -5.06 12.76 3.04
CA TYR A 122 -3.91 13.21 3.83
C TYR A 122 -4.29 13.43 5.32
N SER A 123 -5.45 14.02 5.57
CA SER A 123 -5.96 14.29 6.93
C SER A 123 -6.29 13.06 7.76
N ASP A 124 -6.36 11.87 7.15
CA ASP A 124 -6.63 10.61 7.85
C ASP A 124 -5.34 9.98 8.41
N ILE A 125 -4.18 10.56 8.07
CA ILE A 125 -2.87 10.09 8.54
C ILE A 125 -2.56 10.75 9.88
N VAL A 126 -2.22 9.93 10.86
CA VAL A 126 -1.64 10.37 12.13
C VAL A 126 -0.12 10.33 12.02
N THR A 127 0.56 11.40 12.44
CA THR A 127 2.00 11.54 12.28
C THR A 127 2.66 12.21 13.49
N SER A 128 3.96 12.00 13.64
CA SER A 128 4.77 12.73 14.64
C SER A 128 4.98 14.20 14.27
N SER A 129 4.87 14.57 12.99
CA SER A 129 5.08 15.93 12.51
C SER A 129 4.36 16.19 11.19
N ASP A 130 3.33 17.02 11.23
CA ASP A 130 2.60 17.45 10.02
C ASP A 130 3.49 18.20 9.04
N PHE A 131 4.42 19.01 9.56
CA PHE A 131 5.37 19.76 8.73
C PHE A 131 6.28 18.78 7.97
N GLU A 132 6.86 17.81 8.65
CA GLU A 132 7.76 16.84 8.01
C GLU A 132 7.01 15.95 7.02
N LEU A 133 5.79 15.52 7.36
CA LEU A 133 4.92 14.78 6.44
C LEU A 133 4.68 15.59 5.17
N ALA A 134 4.32 16.87 5.28
CA ALA A 134 4.07 17.74 4.14
C ALA A 134 5.32 17.90 3.25
N GLU A 135 6.49 18.12 3.85
CA GLU A 135 7.75 18.21 3.10
C GLU A 135 8.07 16.90 2.37
N LYS A 136 7.93 15.76 3.02
CA LYS A 136 8.16 14.46 2.40
C LYS A 136 7.18 14.20 1.23
N VAL A 137 5.89 14.54 1.40
CA VAL A 137 4.89 14.38 0.33
C VAL A 137 5.21 15.24 -0.89
N ARG A 138 5.72 16.45 -0.70
CA ARG A 138 6.16 17.34 -1.82
C ARG A 138 7.29 16.72 -2.66
N THR A 139 8.09 15.84 -2.08
CA THR A 139 9.20 15.19 -2.80
C THR A 139 8.77 13.97 -3.61
N ILE A 140 7.53 13.49 -3.46
CA ILE A 140 7.03 12.33 -4.19
C ILE A 140 6.94 12.65 -5.69
N ASP A 141 7.65 11.86 -6.48
CA ASP A 141 7.59 11.97 -7.95
C ASP A 141 6.40 11.18 -8.51
N PHE A 142 5.23 11.80 -8.49
CA PHE A 142 4.00 11.22 -9.05
C PHE A 142 4.13 10.92 -10.56
N THR A 143 5.07 11.55 -11.27
CA THR A 143 5.24 11.31 -12.70
C THR A 143 5.81 9.91 -12.99
N LYS A 144 6.59 9.35 -12.08
CA LYS A 144 7.12 7.98 -12.22
C LYS A 144 6.01 6.94 -12.16
N ILE A 145 5.03 7.14 -11.29
CA ILE A 145 3.86 6.26 -11.14
C ILE A 145 3.03 6.31 -12.43
N ASN A 146 2.75 7.53 -12.89
CA ASN A 146 1.94 7.76 -14.09
C ASN A 146 2.62 7.26 -15.37
N LYS A 147 3.95 7.34 -15.49
CA LYS A 147 4.67 6.87 -16.70
C LYS A 147 4.50 5.37 -16.92
N THR A 148 4.62 4.56 -15.88
CA THR A 148 4.45 3.10 -15.99
C THR A 148 3.02 2.75 -16.39
N ASN A 149 2.03 3.41 -15.78
CA ASN A 149 0.63 3.21 -16.09
C ASN A 149 0.28 3.70 -17.49
N MET A 150 0.81 4.85 -17.91
CA MET A 150 0.57 5.37 -19.28
C MET A 150 1.15 4.48 -20.36
N ALA A 151 2.33 3.90 -20.16
CA ALA A 151 2.93 2.98 -21.14
C ALA A 151 2.07 1.72 -21.32
N LEU A 152 1.61 1.14 -20.21
CA LEU A 152 0.73 -0.03 -20.24
C LEU A 152 -0.65 0.31 -20.81
N MET A 153 -1.23 1.45 -20.44
CA MET A 153 -2.50 1.90 -21.01
C MET A 153 -2.42 2.11 -22.53
N LYS A 154 -1.34 2.73 -23.01
CA LYS A 154 -1.12 2.86 -24.46
C LYS A 154 -1.01 1.49 -25.14
N PHE A 155 -0.27 0.57 -24.52
CA PHE A 155 -0.14 -0.79 -25.03
C PHE A 155 -1.51 -1.50 -25.10
N LEU A 156 -2.33 -1.41 -24.05
CA LEU A 156 -3.68 -1.99 -24.03
C LEU A 156 -4.58 -1.38 -25.10
N ILE A 157 -4.57 -0.06 -25.25
CA ILE A 157 -5.35 0.64 -26.29
C ILE A 157 -4.92 0.18 -27.68
N GLU A 158 -3.62 0.13 -27.97
CA GLU A 158 -3.11 -0.30 -29.28
C GLU A 158 -3.40 -1.78 -29.54
N SER A 159 -3.33 -2.63 -28.53
CA SER A 159 -3.71 -4.04 -28.65
C SER A 159 -5.21 -4.21 -28.90
N ALA A 160 -6.05 -3.44 -28.20
CA ALA A 160 -7.50 -3.43 -28.43
C ALA A 160 -7.85 -2.98 -29.86
N LYS A 161 -7.22 -1.91 -30.37
CA LYS A 161 -7.40 -1.45 -31.75
C LYS A 161 -7.05 -2.52 -32.80
N LYS A 162 -6.11 -3.41 -32.47
CA LYS A 162 -5.69 -4.52 -33.33
C LYS A 162 -6.56 -5.78 -33.16
N GLY A 163 -7.54 -5.76 -32.25
CA GLY A 163 -8.39 -6.91 -31.95
C GLY A 163 -7.66 -8.10 -31.34
N VAL A 164 -6.51 -7.86 -30.66
CA VAL A 164 -5.77 -8.92 -29.96
C VAL A 164 -6.64 -9.47 -28.84
N SER A 165 -6.70 -10.79 -28.67
CA SER A 165 -7.50 -11.34 -27.59
C SER A 165 -6.84 -11.12 -26.23
N TRP A 166 -7.64 -11.03 -25.16
CA TRP A 166 -7.12 -10.96 -23.80
C TRP A 166 -6.29 -12.19 -23.43
N VAL A 167 -6.69 -13.35 -23.93
CA VAL A 167 -5.99 -14.63 -23.70
C VAL A 167 -4.60 -14.58 -24.31
N ASP A 168 -4.46 -14.10 -25.54
CA ASP A 168 -3.16 -13.97 -26.21
C ASP A 168 -2.21 -13.03 -25.47
N LEU A 169 -2.73 -11.94 -24.88
CA LEU A 169 -1.94 -11.01 -24.08
C LEU A 169 -1.39 -11.66 -22.79
N LEU A 170 -2.14 -12.59 -22.21
CA LEU A 170 -1.72 -13.35 -21.03
C LEU A 170 -0.72 -14.46 -21.41
N GLU A 171 -1.03 -15.26 -22.42
CA GLU A 171 -0.20 -16.39 -22.86
C GLU A 171 1.18 -15.93 -23.33
N THR A 172 1.25 -14.76 -23.96
CA THR A 172 2.52 -14.15 -24.37
C THR A 172 3.28 -13.45 -23.23
N GLY A 173 2.74 -13.46 -22.00
CA GLY A 173 3.37 -12.84 -20.83
C GLY A 173 3.43 -11.31 -20.87
N GLN A 174 2.68 -10.69 -21.78
CA GLN A 174 2.65 -9.22 -21.94
C GLN A 174 1.89 -8.52 -20.79
N ILE A 175 1.03 -9.28 -20.10
CA ILE A 175 0.35 -8.82 -18.90
C ILE A 175 0.66 -9.81 -17.76
N PRO A 176 1.16 -9.33 -16.62
CA PRO A 176 1.41 -10.19 -15.45
C PRO A 176 0.11 -10.82 -14.94
N ILE A 177 0.14 -12.13 -14.65
CA ILE A 177 -1.01 -12.90 -14.15
C ILE A 177 -1.60 -12.29 -12.86
N ASN A 178 -0.77 -11.74 -11.99
CA ASN A 178 -1.22 -11.08 -10.75
C ASN A 178 -1.97 -9.76 -10.97
N GLN A 179 -1.99 -9.26 -12.19
CA GLN A 179 -2.69 -8.03 -12.58
C GLN A 179 -3.90 -8.30 -13.49
N TYR A 180 -4.24 -9.58 -13.65
CA TYR A 180 -5.28 -10.08 -14.56
C TYR A 180 -6.61 -9.36 -14.41
N THR A 181 -7.14 -9.29 -13.20
CA THR A 181 -8.52 -8.82 -12.97
C THR A 181 -8.67 -7.34 -13.32
N ILE A 182 -7.72 -6.52 -12.90
CA ILE A 182 -7.79 -5.06 -13.09
C ILE A 182 -7.67 -4.68 -14.55
N TYR A 183 -6.72 -5.26 -15.26
CA TYR A 183 -6.50 -4.91 -16.66
C TYR A 183 -7.51 -5.54 -17.61
N LYS A 184 -8.12 -6.67 -17.24
CA LYS A 184 -9.15 -7.33 -18.04
C LYS A 184 -10.35 -6.43 -18.30
N ASP A 185 -10.92 -5.84 -17.27
CA ASP A 185 -12.10 -4.99 -17.38
C ASP A 185 -11.81 -3.73 -18.20
N ILE A 186 -10.64 -3.13 -17.97
CA ILE A 186 -10.19 -1.98 -18.77
C ILE A 186 -10.03 -2.37 -20.24
N TYR A 187 -9.42 -3.52 -20.51
CA TYR A 187 -9.20 -4.00 -21.88
C TYR A 187 -10.50 -4.32 -22.61
N ILE A 188 -11.43 -5.01 -21.94
CA ILE A 188 -12.76 -5.31 -22.50
C ILE A 188 -13.51 -4.01 -22.81
N ASN A 189 -13.41 -2.99 -21.95
CA ASN A 189 -14.01 -1.69 -22.24
C ASN A 189 -13.40 -1.05 -23.50
N TYR A 190 -12.08 -1.13 -23.70
CA TYR A 190 -11.46 -0.64 -24.95
C TYR A 190 -11.87 -1.46 -26.16
N LEU A 191 -11.91 -2.80 -26.09
CA LEU A 191 -12.42 -3.63 -27.16
C LEU A 191 -13.85 -3.23 -27.56
N ASN A 192 -14.72 -3.06 -26.58
CA ASN A 192 -16.09 -2.64 -26.80
C ASN A 192 -16.20 -1.24 -27.44
N MET A 193 -15.27 -0.33 -27.15
CA MET A 193 -15.24 1.00 -27.79
C MET A 193 -14.88 0.92 -29.27
N PHE A 194 -14.01 -0.01 -29.66
CA PHE A 194 -13.54 -0.11 -31.05
C PHE A 194 -14.34 -1.07 -31.90
N PHE A 195 -15.07 -2.01 -31.30
CA PHE A 195 -15.78 -3.09 -32.04
C PHE A 195 -17.27 -3.20 -31.67
N LYS A 196 -17.86 -2.16 -31.08
CA LYS A 196 -19.29 -2.16 -30.71
C LYS A 196 -20.28 -2.15 -31.87
N ASP A 197 -19.83 -1.96 -33.10
CA ASP A 197 -20.65 -1.83 -34.29
C ASP A 197 -20.38 -2.95 -35.34
N VAL A 198 -19.96 -4.14 -34.89
CA VAL A 198 -19.82 -5.32 -35.80
C VAL A 198 -20.77 -6.42 -35.34
#